data_d1c35ecad5b8dd93699f884b58695f9b
#
_entry.id   d1c35ecad5b8dd93699f884b58695f9b
#
_cell.length_a   1.000
_cell.length_b   1.000
_cell.length_c   1.000
_cell.angle_alpha   90.00
_cell.angle_beta   90.00
_cell.angle_gamma   90.00
#
_symmetry.space_group_name_H-M   'P 1'
#
loop_
_entity.id
_entity.type
_entity.pdbx_description
1 polymer ?
#
loop_
_entity_poly.entity_id
_entity_poly.type
_entity_poly.pdbx_seq_one_letter_code
_entity_poly.pdbx_strand_id
1 'polypeptide(L)'
;MEYLRKLRSILNRTTKRHLLLLVAFSIFVSIVETIGITAIMPLIDITTNFDNIHSNQYYQWFFSFFGFQSDVNFAIIFGLFLFGFYIFRGGMNLLYSYVMVKFTEKLYAQTTQRLFKTYLSMPYQVFVNKNSSYLTKSIISEAGLMSA
;
A
#
# COMPACT_ATOMS: atom_id res chain seq x y z
N MET A 1 12.03 12.71 17.72
CA MET A 1 11.23 13.83 17.19
C MET A 1 12.00 14.76 16.23
N GLU A 2 13.31 14.86 16.32
CA GLU A 2 14.15 15.71 15.44
C GLU A 2 14.16 15.25 13.99
N TYR A 3 14.18 13.95 13.73
CA TYR A 3 14.15 13.36 12.39
C TYR A 3 12.89 13.70 11.59
N LEU A 4 11.72 13.67 12.25
CA LEU A 4 10.45 14.05 11.62
C LEU A 4 10.40 15.55 11.26
N ARG A 5 11.06 16.39 12.05
CA ARG A 5 11.14 17.84 11.79
C ARG A 5 12.09 18.16 10.63
N LYS A 6 13.19 17.43 10.50
CA LYS A 6 14.12 17.50 9.36
C LYS A 6 13.47 16.99 8.07
N LEU A 7 12.80 15.84 8.10
CA LEU A 7 12.01 15.33 6.97
C LEU A 7 10.96 16.35 6.51
N ARG A 8 10.27 16.99 7.45
CA ARG A 8 9.24 17.99 7.15
C ARG A 8 9.78 19.26 6.47
N SER A 9 11.04 19.62 6.69
CA SER A 9 11.70 20.78 6.05
C SER A 9 12.20 20.47 4.63
N ILE A 10 12.49 19.20 4.34
CA ILE A 10 13.05 18.76 3.06
C ILE A 10 11.93 18.50 2.03
N LEU A 11 10.76 18.07 2.48
CA LEU A 11 9.64 17.75 1.60
C LEU A 11 8.87 19.01 1.16
N ASN A 12 8.75 19.20 -0.14
CA ASN A 12 7.94 20.24 -0.76
C ASN A 12 6.44 20.03 -0.41
N ARG A 13 5.63 21.08 -0.40
CA ARG A 13 4.19 21.01 -0.08
C ARG A 13 3.45 19.95 -0.92
N THR A 14 3.81 19.81 -2.19
CA THR A 14 3.23 18.83 -3.10
C THR A 14 3.57 17.39 -2.70
N THR A 15 4.82 17.15 -2.31
CA THR A 15 5.28 15.82 -1.87
C THR A 15 4.62 15.40 -0.56
N LYS A 16 4.36 16.35 0.35
CA LYS A 16 3.61 16.07 1.60
C LYS A 16 2.18 15.61 1.35
N ARG A 17 1.48 16.25 0.39
CA ARG A 17 0.11 15.84 0.02
C ARG A 17 0.11 14.43 -0.57
N HIS A 18 1.05 14.10 -1.45
CA HIS A 18 1.16 12.78 -2.03
C HIS A 18 1.48 11.72 -0.98
N LEU A 19 2.37 12.01 -0.04
CA LEU A 19 2.70 11.12 1.08
C LEU A 19 1.45 10.87 1.96
N LEU A 20 0.70 11.92 2.30
CA LEU A 20 -0.52 11.79 3.10
C LEU A 20 -1.59 10.96 2.38
N LEU A 21 -1.77 11.19 1.08
CA LEU A 21 -2.67 10.37 0.25
C LEU A 21 -2.23 8.90 0.20
N LEU A 22 -0.91 8.65 0.09
CA LEU A 22 -0.35 7.32 0.07
C LEU A 22 -0.57 6.59 1.40
N VAL A 23 -0.38 7.28 2.53
CA VAL A 23 -0.67 6.74 3.86
C VAL A 23 -2.16 6.44 4.02
N ALA A 24 -3.04 7.35 3.62
CA ALA A 24 -4.48 7.12 3.67
C ALA A 24 -4.89 5.92 2.79
N PHE A 25 -4.29 5.80 1.60
CA PHE A 25 -4.54 4.68 0.70
C PHE A 25 -4.00 3.36 1.26
N SER A 26 -2.84 3.36 1.92
CA SER A 26 -2.31 2.16 2.58
C SER A 26 -3.21 1.67 3.71
N ILE A 27 -3.75 2.59 4.52
CA ILE A 27 -4.71 2.25 5.57
C ILE A 27 -5.96 1.61 4.96
N PHE A 28 -6.48 2.18 3.88
CA PHE A 28 -7.65 1.64 3.19
C PHE A 28 -7.38 0.23 2.63
N VAL A 29 -6.25 0.02 1.94
CA VAL A 29 -5.84 -1.30 1.42
C VAL A 29 -5.68 -2.30 2.56
N SER A 30 -5.09 -1.89 3.68
CA SER A 30 -4.90 -2.74 4.86
C SER A 30 -6.24 -3.20 5.47
N ILE A 31 -7.25 -2.33 5.50
CA ILE A 31 -8.61 -2.69 5.95
C ILE A 31 -9.22 -3.73 5.00
N VAL A 32 -9.15 -3.49 3.69
CA VAL A 32 -9.65 -4.43 2.68
C VAL A 32 -8.95 -5.78 2.78
N GLU A 33 -7.65 -5.77 3.07
CA GLU A 33 -6.85 -6.98 3.25
C GLU A 33 -7.27 -7.78 4.48
N THR A 34 -7.51 -7.11 5.60
CA THR A 34 -8.00 -7.72 6.84
C THR A 34 -9.39 -8.34 6.64
N ILE A 35 -10.32 -7.61 6.00
CA ILE A 35 -11.65 -8.13 5.66
C ILE A 35 -11.52 -9.38 4.78
N GLY A 36 -10.61 -9.36 3.78
CA GLY A 36 -10.38 -10.50 2.91
C GLY A 36 -9.93 -11.76 3.65
N ILE A 37 -9.04 -11.64 4.61
CA ILE A 37 -8.59 -12.78 5.42
C ILE A 37 -9.73 -13.31 6.28
N THR A 38 -10.50 -12.44 6.90
CA THR A 38 -11.61 -12.81 7.79
C THR A 38 -12.77 -13.42 7.01
N ALA A 39 -13.01 -13.02 5.77
CA ALA A 39 -14.12 -13.46 4.94
C ALA A 39 -14.05 -14.95 4.51
N ILE A 40 -12.90 -15.59 4.69
CA ILE A 40 -12.76 -17.04 4.45
C ILE A 40 -13.54 -17.86 5.50
N MET A 41 -13.55 -17.40 6.76
CA MET A 41 -14.22 -18.12 7.85
C MET A 41 -15.71 -18.36 7.60
N PRO A 42 -16.51 -17.36 7.23
CA PRO A 42 -17.92 -17.58 6.86
C PRO A 42 -18.11 -18.58 5.72
N LEU A 43 -17.21 -18.60 4.73
CA LEU A 43 -17.31 -19.56 3.62
C LEU A 43 -17.12 -21.00 4.10
N ILE A 44 -16.10 -21.23 4.95
CA ILE A 44 -15.84 -22.55 5.53
C ILE A 44 -17.02 -22.99 6.40
N ASP A 45 -17.56 -22.10 7.21
CA ASP A 45 -18.67 -22.35 8.12
C ASP A 45 -19.93 -22.77 7.35
N ILE A 46 -20.29 -22.05 6.29
CA ILE A 46 -21.42 -22.35 5.42
C ILE A 46 -21.22 -23.67 4.67
N THR A 47 -20.02 -23.96 4.17
CA THR A 47 -19.78 -25.16 3.36
C THR A 47 -19.64 -26.43 4.21
N THR A 48 -19.26 -26.30 5.48
CA THR A 48 -19.09 -27.44 6.39
C THR A 48 -20.41 -27.87 7.02
N ASN A 49 -21.27 -26.91 7.37
CA ASN A 49 -22.58 -27.17 8.00
C ASN A 49 -23.62 -26.18 7.47
N PHE A 50 -24.53 -26.64 6.59
CA PHE A 50 -25.61 -25.82 6.06
C PHE A 50 -26.61 -25.36 7.14
N ASP A 51 -26.72 -26.09 8.25
CA ASP A 51 -27.59 -25.71 9.38
C ASP A 51 -27.15 -24.38 10.02
N ASN A 52 -25.89 -24.00 9.87
CA ASN A 52 -25.37 -22.72 10.35
C ASN A 52 -25.96 -21.52 9.61
N ILE A 53 -26.44 -21.70 8.38
CA ILE A 53 -27.11 -20.65 7.61
C ILE A 53 -28.38 -20.19 8.33
N HIS A 54 -29.13 -21.12 8.91
CA HIS A 54 -30.39 -20.84 9.59
C HIS A 54 -30.23 -20.51 11.08
N SER A 55 -29.11 -20.88 11.71
CA SER A 55 -28.84 -20.60 13.13
C SER A 55 -28.22 -19.23 13.36
N ASN A 56 -27.50 -18.69 12.40
CA ASN A 56 -26.79 -17.41 12.54
C ASN A 56 -27.61 -16.27 11.93
N GLN A 57 -27.95 -15.27 12.75
CA GLN A 57 -28.75 -14.12 12.37
C GLN A 57 -28.23 -13.34 11.16
N TYR A 58 -26.90 -13.28 10.97
CA TYR A 58 -26.27 -12.58 9.84
C TYR A 58 -26.47 -13.33 8.53
N TYR A 59 -26.30 -14.67 8.54
CA TYR A 59 -26.50 -15.50 7.34
C TYR A 59 -27.97 -15.57 6.95
N GLN A 60 -28.86 -15.67 7.94
CA GLN A 60 -30.29 -15.67 7.74
C GLN A 60 -30.79 -14.36 7.14
N TRP A 61 -30.25 -13.21 7.56
CA TRP A 61 -30.58 -11.92 6.97
C TRP A 61 -30.16 -11.85 5.50
N PHE A 62 -28.94 -12.29 5.17
CA PHE A 62 -28.44 -12.35 3.79
C PHE A 62 -29.26 -13.33 2.94
N PHE A 63 -29.58 -14.51 3.47
CA PHE A 63 -30.37 -15.53 2.82
C PHE A 63 -31.80 -15.03 2.46
N SER A 64 -32.47 -14.35 3.40
CA SER A 64 -33.79 -13.79 3.21
C SER A 64 -33.80 -12.56 2.30
N PHE A 65 -32.78 -11.72 2.37
CA PHE A 65 -32.68 -10.51 1.55
C PHE A 65 -32.57 -10.84 0.05
N PHE A 66 -31.82 -11.86 -0.30
CA PHE A 66 -31.63 -12.31 -1.68
C PHE A 66 -32.67 -13.36 -2.13
N GLY A 67 -33.55 -13.83 -1.23
CA GLY A 67 -34.66 -14.74 -1.56
C GLY A 67 -34.20 -16.13 -2.03
N PHE A 68 -33.10 -16.66 -1.47
CA PHE A 68 -32.58 -17.97 -1.86
C PHE A 68 -33.55 -19.09 -1.44
N GLN A 69 -33.76 -20.05 -2.35
CA GLN A 69 -34.62 -21.22 -2.12
C GLN A 69 -33.84 -22.48 -1.75
N SER A 70 -32.52 -22.46 -1.83
CA SER A 70 -31.65 -23.59 -1.57
C SER A 70 -30.33 -23.15 -0.94
N ASP A 71 -29.89 -23.87 0.09
CA ASP A 71 -28.66 -23.64 0.83
C ASP A 71 -27.41 -23.79 -0.07
N VAL A 72 -27.50 -24.75 -1.01
CA VAL A 72 -26.41 -24.98 -2.00
C VAL A 72 -26.25 -23.77 -2.94
N ASN A 73 -27.36 -23.22 -3.44
CA ASN A 73 -27.33 -22.04 -4.29
C ASN A 73 -26.77 -20.82 -3.54
N PHE A 74 -27.14 -20.68 -2.27
CA PHE A 74 -26.58 -19.64 -1.41
C PHE A 74 -25.07 -19.78 -1.25
N ALA A 75 -24.55 -20.99 -0.95
CA ALA A 75 -23.12 -21.24 -0.83
C ALA A 75 -22.36 -20.97 -2.13
N ILE A 76 -22.90 -21.33 -3.29
CA ILE A 76 -22.27 -21.07 -4.61
C ILE A 76 -22.21 -19.57 -4.88
N ILE A 77 -23.30 -18.84 -4.68
CA ILE A 77 -23.35 -17.40 -4.95
C ILE A 77 -22.49 -16.63 -3.96
N PHE A 78 -22.46 -17.04 -2.70
CA PHE A 78 -21.56 -16.47 -1.70
C PHE A 78 -20.09 -16.71 -2.06
N GLY A 79 -19.73 -17.91 -2.52
CA GLY A 79 -18.40 -18.23 -3.02
C GLY A 79 -18.02 -17.39 -4.24
N LEU A 80 -18.96 -17.19 -5.19
CA LEU A 80 -18.73 -16.36 -6.37
C LEU A 80 -18.51 -14.87 -5.99
N PHE A 81 -19.28 -14.39 -5.03
CA PHE A 81 -19.13 -13.03 -4.48
C PHE A 81 -17.76 -12.85 -3.83
N LEU A 82 -17.33 -13.81 -3.01
CA LEU A 82 -15.99 -13.81 -2.42
C LEU A 82 -14.90 -13.87 -3.48
N PHE A 83 -15.06 -14.68 -4.51
CA PHE A 83 -14.10 -14.75 -5.62
C PHE A 83 -13.94 -13.38 -6.30
N GLY A 84 -15.05 -12.71 -6.62
CA GLY A 84 -15.04 -11.34 -7.15
C GLY A 84 -14.37 -10.34 -6.19
N PHE A 85 -14.63 -10.47 -4.90
CA PHE A 85 -13.99 -9.65 -3.88
C PHE A 85 -12.46 -9.87 -3.83
N TYR A 86 -11.97 -11.11 -3.96
CA TYR A 86 -10.54 -11.40 -4.02
C TYR A 86 -9.85 -10.84 -5.26
N ILE A 87 -10.53 -10.87 -6.42
CA ILE A 87 -10.02 -10.21 -7.64
C ILE A 87 -9.90 -8.70 -7.41
N PHE A 88 -10.93 -8.08 -6.84
CA PHE A 88 -10.93 -6.67 -6.50
C PHE A 88 -9.79 -6.32 -5.52
N ARG A 89 -9.63 -7.11 -4.45
CA ARG A 89 -8.54 -6.98 -3.47
C ARG A 89 -7.16 -7.06 -4.14
N GLY A 90 -6.97 -8.06 -5.01
CA GLY A 90 -5.73 -8.23 -5.78
C GLY A 90 -5.41 -7.01 -6.66
N GLY A 91 -6.41 -6.51 -7.36
CA GLY A 91 -6.31 -5.29 -8.17
C GLY A 91 -5.95 -4.06 -7.35
N MET A 92 -6.56 -3.88 -6.18
CA MET A 92 -6.23 -2.78 -5.25
C MET A 92 -4.80 -2.87 -4.74
N ASN A 93 -4.31 -4.06 -4.42
CA ASN A 93 -2.94 -4.28 -3.96
C ASN A 93 -1.92 -3.96 -5.07
N LEU A 94 -2.18 -4.38 -6.30
CA LEU A 94 -1.36 -4.03 -7.47
C LEU A 94 -1.34 -2.52 -7.71
N LEU A 95 -2.48 -1.87 -7.61
CA LEU A 95 -2.58 -0.41 -7.77
C LEU A 95 -1.79 0.32 -6.67
N TYR A 96 -1.90 -0.12 -5.43
CA TYR A 96 -1.12 0.41 -4.32
C TYR A 96 0.38 0.27 -4.55
N SER A 97 0.84 -0.92 -4.93
CA SER A 97 2.24 -1.20 -5.23
C SER A 97 2.77 -0.31 -6.36
N TYR A 98 2.00 -0.14 -7.42
CA TYR A 98 2.36 0.73 -8.53
C TYR A 98 2.52 2.20 -8.11
N VAL A 99 1.56 2.73 -7.33
CA VAL A 99 1.61 4.11 -6.82
C VAL A 99 2.80 4.30 -5.88
N MET A 100 3.05 3.31 -5.02
CA MET A 100 4.17 3.32 -4.07
C MET A 100 5.52 3.37 -4.80
N VAL A 101 5.73 2.51 -5.79
CA VAL A 101 6.96 2.48 -6.59
C VAL A 101 7.18 3.80 -7.30
N LYS A 102 6.16 4.34 -7.99
CA LYS A 102 6.28 5.66 -8.65
C LYS A 102 6.61 6.79 -7.67
N PHE A 103 6.03 6.77 -6.49
CA PHE A 103 6.33 7.77 -5.47
C PHE A 103 7.78 7.67 -4.99
N THR A 104 8.26 6.45 -4.73
CA THR A 104 9.63 6.18 -4.32
C THR A 104 10.65 6.61 -5.38
N GLU A 105 10.42 6.25 -6.64
CA GLU A 105 11.28 6.67 -7.76
C GLU A 105 11.36 8.19 -7.91
N LYS A 106 10.22 8.88 -7.74
CA LYS A 106 10.17 10.34 -7.79
C LYS A 106 10.96 10.97 -6.64
N LEU A 107 10.85 10.43 -5.43
CA LEU A 107 11.64 10.89 -4.29
C LEU A 107 13.13 10.66 -4.52
N TYR A 108 13.50 9.48 -4.99
CA TYR A 108 14.87 9.14 -5.32
C TYR A 108 15.46 10.13 -6.34
N ALA A 109 14.77 10.36 -7.45
CA ALA A 109 15.21 11.29 -8.49
C ALA A 109 15.38 12.74 -7.96
N GLN A 110 14.41 13.22 -7.17
CA GLN A 110 14.47 14.56 -6.57
C GLN A 110 15.63 14.71 -5.58
N THR A 111 15.88 13.70 -4.76
CA THR A 111 16.96 13.71 -3.78
C THR A 111 18.31 13.66 -4.48
N THR A 112 18.47 12.78 -5.47
CA THR A 112 19.70 12.68 -6.28
C THR A 112 20.02 13.99 -6.99
N GLN A 113 19.02 14.61 -7.64
CA GLN A 113 19.21 15.90 -8.31
C GLN A 113 19.60 17.01 -7.33
N ARG A 114 19.03 17.03 -6.14
CA ARG A 114 19.33 18.02 -5.13
C ARG A 114 20.75 17.86 -4.59
N LEU A 115 21.15 16.62 -4.29
CA LEU A 115 22.51 16.30 -3.85
C LEU A 115 23.52 16.67 -4.93
N PHE A 116 23.25 16.27 -6.18
CA PHE A 116 24.12 16.59 -7.31
C PHE A 116 24.30 18.09 -7.50
N LYS A 117 23.21 18.87 -7.48
CA LYS A 117 23.29 20.34 -7.53
C LYS A 117 24.10 20.92 -6.37
N THR A 118 23.93 20.39 -5.16
CA THR A 118 24.68 20.85 -3.99
C THR A 118 26.17 20.59 -4.15
N TYR A 119 26.55 19.42 -4.67
CA TYR A 119 27.97 19.10 -4.92
C TYR A 119 28.56 19.95 -6.03
N LEU A 120 27.85 20.22 -7.11
CA LEU A 120 28.31 21.11 -8.19
C LEU A 120 28.45 22.57 -7.77
N SER A 121 27.73 23.01 -6.75
CA SER A 121 27.82 24.38 -6.23
C SER A 121 28.91 24.56 -5.18
N MET A 122 29.65 23.48 -4.83
CA MET A 122 30.75 23.58 -3.89
C MET A 122 31.98 24.31 -4.49
N PRO A 123 32.70 25.09 -3.69
CA PRO A 123 33.96 25.71 -4.12
C PRO A 123 34.96 24.65 -4.62
N TYR A 124 35.67 24.94 -5.71
CA TYR A 124 36.61 24.03 -6.36
C TYR A 124 37.63 23.40 -5.40
N GLN A 125 38.12 24.16 -4.44
CA GLN A 125 39.10 23.71 -3.42
C GLN A 125 38.54 22.57 -2.55
N VAL A 126 37.23 22.60 -2.25
CA VAL A 126 36.53 21.54 -1.46
C VAL A 126 36.26 20.29 -2.33
N PHE A 127 35.99 20.53 -3.61
CA PHE A 127 35.71 19.45 -4.58
C PHE A 127 36.99 18.64 -4.89
N VAL A 128 38.15 19.27 -5.11
CA VAL A 128 39.41 18.60 -5.44
C VAL A 128 39.93 17.75 -4.28
N ASN A 129 39.72 18.18 -3.05
CA ASN A 129 40.15 17.44 -1.86
C ASN A 129 39.27 16.24 -1.52
N LYS A 130 38.12 16.08 -2.20
CA LYS A 130 37.25 14.92 -2.03
C LYS A 130 37.40 13.98 -3.23
N ASN A 131 37.65 12.70 -2.94
CA ASN A 131 37.76 11.68 -3.98
C ASN A 131 36.38 11.57 -4.72
N SER A 132 36.43 11.67 -6.06
CA SER A 132 35.24 11.60 -6.93
C SER A 132 34.42 10.33 -6.69
N SER A 133 35.06 9.19 -6.42
CA SER A 133 34.40 7.93 -6.08
C SER A 133 33.62 8.01 -4.76
N TYR A 134 34.11 8.77 -3.78
CA TYR A 134 33.41 9.00 -2.52
C TYR A 134 32.12 9.83 -2.73
N LEU A 135 32.19 10.86 -3.57
CA LEU A 135 31.03 11.71 -3.90
C LEU A 135 29.94 10.91 -4.62
N THR A 136 30.33 10.11 -5.60
CA THR A 136 29.37 9.25 -6.34
C THR A 136 28.72 8.22 -5.41
N LYS A 137 29.52 7.56 -4.57
CA LYS A 137 29.00 6.60 -3.59
C LYS A 137 28.05 7.25 -2.59
N SER A 138 28.38 8.45 -2.10
CA SER A 138 27.54 9.20 -1.15
C SER A 138 26.21 9.57 -1.77
N ILE A 139 26.18 10.06 -3.02
CA ILE A 139 24.95 10.40 -3.73
C ILE A 139 24.04 9.17 -3.88
N ILE A 140 24.59 8.05 -4.34
CA ILE A 140 23.83 6.83 -4.57
C ILE A 140 23.35 6.23 -3.25
N SER A 141 24.22 6.16 -2.25
CA SER A 141 23.91 5.58 -0.94
C SER A 141 22.88 6.41 -0.16
N GLU A 142 23.06 7.74 -0.08
CA GLU A 142 22.16 8.62 0.65
C GLU A 142 20.79 8.72 -0.04
N ALA A 143 20.75 8.77 -1.37
CA ALA A 143 19.50 8.74 -2.12
C ALA A 143 18.77 7.40 -1.94
N GLY A 144 19.51 6.28 -1.93
CA GLY A 144 18.96 4.94 -1.70
C GLY A 144 18.38 4.78 -0.29
N LEU A 145 19.07 5.27 0.74
CA LEU A 145 18.60 5.21 2.14
C LEU A 145 17.33 6.06 2.39
N MET A 146 17.11 7.11 1.61
CA MET A 146 15.90 7.93 1.71
C MET A 146 14.69 7.34 0.95
N SER A 147 14.95 6.38 0.06
CA SER A 147 13.92 5.73 -0.77
C SER A 147 13.51 4.33 -0.26
N ALA A 148 14.26 3.76 0.67
CA ALA A 148 13.96 2.47 1.32
C ALA A 148 13.08 2.66 2.55
#